data_c2faa77cdd3c9c57b68046f46f408f56
#
_entry.id   c2faa77cdd3c9c57b68046f46f408f56
#
_cell.length_a   1.000
_cell.length_b   1.000
_cell.length_c   1.000
_cell.angle_alpha   90.00
_cell.angle_beta   90.00
_cell.angle_gamma   90.00
#
_symmetry.space_group_name_H-M   'P 1'
#
loop_
_entity.id
_entity.type
_entity.pdbx_description
1 polymer ?
#
loop_
_entity_poly.entity_id
_entity_poly.type
_entity_poly.pdbx_seq_one_letter_code
_entity_poly.pdbx_strand_id
1 'polypeptide(L)'
;LRGLFSGGTFCAEAQVVLDGIVRNVYSNAPLGYSHKLKNAWKPEKNAIVDLGEDEFTVGRAHPMIDFTLRNKMILEQAADPDVSVLLLDVVLGYGANLDPAAELVPVIKQAAKKVFIVAGVNGTIGDPQNRAKVVEALRDAGAHVQLTNAAASKLAGLIAAEVARQNR
;
A
#
# COMPACT_ATOMS: atom_id res chain seq x y z
N LEU A 1 9.64 5.06 -2.43
CA LEU A 1 8.24 4.75 -2.15
C LEU A 1 7.84 3.43 -2.80
N ARG A 2 7.11 2.57 -2.08
CA ARG A 2 6.44 1.39 -2.64
C ARG A 2 4.97 1.39 -2.21
N GLY A 3 4.05 1.31 -3.17
CA GLY A 3 2.62 1.09 -2.96
C GLY A 3 2.27 -0.37 -3.25
N LEU A 4 1.58 -1.05 -2.33
CA LEU A 4 1.15 -2.44 -2.46
C LEU A 4 -0.37 -2.50 -2.30
N PHE A 5 -1.07 -2.46 -3.41
CA PHE A 5 -2.52 -2.34 -3.47
C PHE A 5 -3.22 -3.68 -3.69
N SER A 6 -4.38 -3.84 -3.06
CA SER A 6 -5.22 -5.03 -3.23
C SER A 6 -6.08 -5.01 -4.50
N GLY A 7 -6.06 -3.91 -5.27
CA GLY A 7 -6.83 -3.82 -6.52
C GLY A 7 -6.59 -2.55 -7.32
N GLY A 8 -6.97 -2.58 -8.59
CA GLY A 8 -6.66 -1.58 -9.61
C GLY A 8 -7.20 -0.19 -9.33
N THR A 9 -8.37 -0.05 -8.74
CA THR A 9 -9.00 1.28 -8.54
C THR A 9 -8.15 2.19 -7.65
N PHE A 10 -7.73 1.71 -6.47
CA PHE A 10 -6.90 2.50 -5.56
C PHE A 10 -5.44 2.58 -6.03
N CYS A 11 -4.95 1.56 -6.72
CA CYS A 11 -3.66 1.61 -7.41
C CYS A 11 -3.63 2.71 -8.47
N ALA A 12 -4.67 2.82 -9.31
CA ALA A 12 -4.79 3.87 -10.32
C ALA A 12 -4.90 5.28 -9.67
N GLU A 13 -5.78 5.45 -8.66
CA GLU A 13 -5.90 6.72 -7.94
C GLU A 13 -4.57 7.15 -7.31
N ALA A 14 -3.82 6.22 -6.72
CA ALA A 14 -2.51 6.53 -6.14
C ALA A 14 -1.51 7.02 -7.21
N GLN A 15 -1.50 6.44 -8.39
CA GLN A 15 -0.67 6.91 -9.50
C GLN A 15 -1.02 8.35 -9.89
N VAL A 16 -2.33 8.68 -10.01
CA VAL A 16 -2.80 10.04 -10.30
C VAL A 16 -2.33 11.04 -9.26
N VAL A 17 -2.50 10.70 -7.97
CA VAL A 17 -2.15 11.61 -6.86
C VAL A 17 -0.64 11.80 -6.76
N LEU A 18 0.14 10.77 -7.04
CA LEU A 18 1.61 10.81 -6.94
C LEU A 18 2.27 11.49 -8.13
N ASP A 19 1.56 11.62 -9.25
CA ASP A 19 2.05 12.37 -10.40
C ASP A 19 2.32 13.85 -10.00
N GLY A 20 3.51 14.32 -10.30
CA GLY A 20 3.96 15.66 -9.89
C GLY A 20 4.43 15.79 -8.43
N ILE A 21 4.23 14.79 -7.55
CA ILE A 21 4.76 14.79 -6.17
C ILE A 21 6.10 14.05 -6.13
N VAL A 22 6.17 12.86 -6.71
CA VAL A 22 7.40 12.08 -6.82
C VAL A 22 7.83 11.94 -8.27
N ARG A 23 9.15 11.79 -8.47
CA ARG A 23 9.67 11.59 -9.84
C ARG A 23 9.41 10.16 -10.29
N ASN A 24 8.92 10.01 -11.53
CA ASN A 24 8.83 8.73 -12.23
C ASN A 24 8.10 7.65 -11.42
N VAL A 25 6.79 7.66 -11.49
CA VAL A 25 5.95 6.59 -10.95
C VAL A 25 6.02 5.38 -11.88
N TYR A 26 6.23 4.20 -11.32
CA TYR A 26 6.24 2.90 -12.02
C TYR A 26 5.11 2.02 -11.54
N SER A 27 4.47 1.26 -12.43
CA SER A 27 3.39 0.33 -12.07
C SER A 27 3.37 -0.90 -12.98
N ASN A 28 2.86 -2.02 -12.47
CA ASN A 28 2.50 -3.17 -13.33
C ASN A 28 1.21 -2.92 -14.13
N ALA A 29 0.34 -2.01 -13.66
CA ALA A 29 -0.85 -1.51 -14.33
C ALA A 29 -0.70 0.01 -14.62
N PRO A 30 0.24 0.46 -15.48
CA PRO A 30 0.58 1.86 -15.62
C PRO A 30 -0.52 2.66 -16.32
N LEU A 31 -0.77 3.88 -15.84
CA LEU A 31 -1.53 4.90 -16.55
C LEU A 31 -0.63 5.62 -17.57
N GLY A 32 -1.22 6.44 -18.44
CA GLY A 32 -0.50 7.06 -19.57
C GLY A 32 0.72 7.92 -19.21
N TYR A 33 0.81 8.38 -17.96
CA TYR A 33 1.94 9.17 -17.41
C TYR A 33 2.87 8.34 -16.48
N SER A 34 2.52 7.11 -16.19
CA SER A 34 3.33 6.19 -15.39
C SER A 34 4.15 5.25 -16.27
N HIS A 35 5.27 4.77 -15.76
CA HIS A 35 6.14 3.84 -16.46
C HIS A 35 5.79 2.39 -16.12
N LYS A 36 5.95 1.47 -17.09
CA LYS A 36 5.78 0.04 -16.83
C LYS A 36 6.89 -0.48 -15.93
N LEU A 37 6.55 -1.20 -14.86
CA LEU A 37 7.49 -1.97 -14.07
C LEU A 37 8.09 -3.11 -14.91
N LYS A 38 9.38 -3.34 -14.76
CA LYS A 38 10.06 -4.50 -15.38
C LYS A 38 9.67 -5.81 -14.71
N ASN A 39 9.50 -5.77 -13.40
CA ASN A 39 9.15 -6.93 -12.59
C ASN A 39 8.36 -6.47 -11.35
N ALA A 40 7.08 -6.80 -11.30
CA ALA A 40 6.21 -6.41 -10.18
C ALA A 40 6.47 -7.22 -8.91
N TRP A 41 7.09 -8.41 -9.02
CA TRP A 41 7.52 -9.21 -7.87
C TRP A 41 8.74 -8.62 -7.14
N LYS A 42 9.53 -7.81 -7.86
CA LYS A 42 10.69 -7.08 -7.32
C LYS A 42 10.59 -5.62 -7.74
N PRO A 43 9.64 -4.87 -7.16
CA PRO A 43 9.41 -3.48 -7.54
C PRO A 43 10.61 -2.61 -7.15
N GLU A 44 11.00 -1.72 -8.06
CA GLU A 44 12.10 -0.78 -7.89
C GLU A 44 11.59 0.66 -7.97
N LYS A 45 12.36 1.61 -7.45
CA LYS A 45 12.09 3.06 -7.54
C LYS A 45 10.77 3.45 -6.84
N ASN A 46 10.01 4.42 -7.37
CA ASN A 46 8.67 4.75 -6.88
C ASN A 46 7.65 3.83 -7.57
N ALA A 47 7.45 2.66 -7.02
CA ALA A 47 6.60 1.64 -7.59
C ALA A 47 5.23 1.57 -6.91
N ILE A 48 4.18 1.52 -7.71
CA ILE A 48 2.79 1.34 -7.29
C ILE A 48 2.29 0.05 -7.93
N VAL A 49 2.14 -0.98 -7.10
CA VAL A 49 1.86 -2.35 -7.55
C VAL A 49 0.41 -2.70 -7.27
N ASP A 50 -0.31 -3.11 -8.30
CA ASP A 50 -1.61 -3.76 -8.20
C ASP A 50 -1.40 -5.27 -8.03
N LEU A 51 -1.68 -5.77 -6.82
CA LEU A 51 -1.61 -7.20 -6.50
C LEU A 51 -2.88 -7.95 -6.94
N GLY A 52 -3.89 -7.24 -7.44
CA GLY A 52 -5.09 -7.81 -8.04
C GLY A 52 -4.92 -8.27 -9.49
N GLU A 53 -3.80 -7.92 -10.14
CA GLU A 53 -3.51 -8.35 -11.50
C GLU A 53 -3.29 -9.86 -11.63
N ASP A 54 -3.54 -10.41 -12.81
CA ASP A 54 -3.46 -11.85 -13.09
C ASP A 54 -2.12 -12.48 -12.68
N GLU A 55 -1.02 -11.75 -12.83
CA GLU A 55 0.32 -12.25 -12.44
C GLU A 55 0.44 -12.62 -10.96
N PHE A 56 -0.45 -12.08 -10.10
CA PHE A 56 -0.48 -12.36 -8.67
C PHE A 56 -1.66 -13.25 -8.26
N THR A 57 -2.75 -13.26 -9.02
CA THR A 57 -4.02 -13.89 -8.62
C THR A 57 -4.26 -15.25 -9.28
N VAL A 58 -3.59 -15.57 -10.40
CA VAL A 58 -3.74 -16.91 -11.01
C VAL A 58 -3.31 -18.01 -10.04
N GLY A 59 -4.27 -18.85 -9.66
CA GLY A 59 -4.07 -19.95 -8.70
C GLY A 59 -3.97 -19.53 -7.23
N ARG A 60 -4.36 -18.27 -6.90
CA ARG A 60 -4.38 -17.72 -5.52
C ARG A 60 -5.67 -17.00 -5.24
N ALA A 61 -6.02 -16.86 -3.96
CA ALA A 61 -7.10 -15.97 -3.55
C ALA A 61 -6.73 -14.50 -3.84
N HIS A 62 -7.76 -13.70 -4.09
CA HIS A 62 -7.57 -12.27 -4.34
C HIS A 62 -6.94 -11.57 -3.11
N PRO A 63 -6.01 -10.62 -3.28
CA PRO A 63 -5.29 -9.94 -2.18
C PRO A 63 -6.17 -9.07 -1.28
N MET A 64 -7.43 -8.86 -1.65
CA MET A 64 -8.44 -8.27 -0.77
C MET A 64 -8.95 -9.27 0.28
N ILE A 65 -8.85 -10.58 0.02
CA ILE A 65 -9.34 -11.66 0.87
C ILE A 65 -8.20 -12.29 1.66
N ASP A 66 -7.12 -12.66 0.98
CA ASP A 66 -5.93 -13.31 1.54
C ASP A 66 -4.74 -12.36 1.49
N PHE A 67 -4.25 -12.00 2.65
CA PHE A 67 -3.12 -11.05 2.78
C PHE A 67 -1.74 -11.72 2.77
N THR A 68 -1.66 -13.03 2.65
CA THR A 68 -0.40 -13.80 2.75
C THR A 68 0.68 -13.25 1.82
N LEU A 69 0.38 -13.09 0.53
CA LEU A 69 1.33 -12.55 -0.43
C LEU A 69 1.70 -11.11 -0.12
N ARG A 70 0.70 -10.25 0.13
CA ARG A 70 0.92 -8.84 0.42
C ARG A 70 1.75 -8.64 1.69
N ASN A 71 1.46 -9.40 2.74
CA ASN A 71 2.20 -9.35 4.00
C ASN A 71 3.68 -9.74 3.81
N LYS A 72 3.95 -10.78 3.00
CA LYS A 72 5.31 -11.14 2.61
C LYS A 72 6.00 -9.98 1.88
N MET A 73 5.36 -9.39 0.88
CA MET A 73 5.93 -8.27 0.12
C MET A 73 6.14 -7.03 0.97
N ILE A 74 5.25 -6.71 1.92
CA ILE A 74 5.46 -5.61 2.88
C ILE A 74 6.78 -5.78 3.64
N LEU A 75 7.05 -6.98 4.16
CA LEU A 75 8.28 -7.25 4.92
C LEU A 75 9.52 -7.22 4.03
N GLU A 76 9.45 -7.76 2.82
CA GLU A 76 10.53 -7.73 1.83
C GLU A 76 10.87 -6.28 1.44
N GLN A 77 9.86 -5.47 1.12
CA GLN A 77 10.06 -4.06 0.75
C GLN A 77 10.52 -3.21 1.94
N ALA A 78 10.08 -3.51 3.17
CA ALA A 78 10.58 -2.83 4.36
C ALA A 78 12.05 -3.18 4.69
N ALA A 79 12.57 -4.26 4.13
CA ALA A 79 13.97 -4.65 4.27
C ALA A 79 14.88 -4.03 3.20
N ASP A 80 14.31 -3.48 2.13
CA ASP A 80 15.05 -2.80 1.06
C ASP A 80 15.54 -1.41 1.54
N PRO A 81 16.86 -1.14 1.56
CA PRO A 81 17.39 0.14 2.02
C PRO A 81 16.99 1.33 1.16
N ASP A 82 16.54 1.12 -0.07
CA ASP A 82 16.08 2.18 -0.97
C ASP A 82 14.61 2.57 -0.71
N VAL A 83 13.93 1.89 0.23
CA VAL A 83 12.53 2.16 0.57
C VAL A 83 12.44 2.96 1.85
N SER A 84 11.82 4.12 1.77
CA SER A 84 11.51 4.97 2.93
C SER A 84 10.05 4.91 3.35
N VAL A 85 9.15 4.62 2.40
CA VAL A 85 7.70 4.65 2.63
C VAL A 85 7.02 3.46 1.96
N LEU A 86 6.14 2.78 2.70
CA LEU A 86 5.16 1.84 2.17
C LEU A 86 3.77 2.47 2.22
N LEU A 87 3.06 2.41 1.10
CA LEU A 87 1.68 2.86 0.94
C LEU A 87 0.76 1.66 0.73
N LEU A 88 -0.28 1.55 1.54
CA LEU A 88 -1.19 0.42 1.56
C LEU A 88 -2.65 0.88 1.47
N ASP A 89 -3.49 0.11 0.78
CA ASP A 89 -4.94 0.15 0.94
C ASP A 89 -5.40 -0.95 1.88
N VAL A 90 -6.47 -0.71 2.62
CA VAL A 90 -7.23 -1.73 3.36
C VAL A 90 -8.68 -1.56 2.98
N VAL A 91 -9.22 -2.55 2.28
CA VAL A 91 -10.61 -2.54 1.83
C VAL A 91 -11.45 -3.38 2.78
N LEU A 92 -12.54 -2.80 3.28
CA LEU A 92 -13.50 -3.46 4.14
C LEU A 92 -14.76 -3.81 3.35
N GLY A 93 -15.57 -4.69 3.88
CA GLY A 93 -16.82 -5.14 3.29
C GLY A 93 -17.01 -6.65 3.36
N TYR A 94 -18.17 -7.13 2.89
CA TYR A 94 -18.56 -8.55 2.98
C TYR A 94 -17.71 -9.48 2.11
N GLY A 95 -17.12 -8.96 1.01
CA GLY A 95 -16.25 -9.73 0.12
C GLY A 95 -14.76 -9.57 0.42
N ALA A 96 -14.40 -8.86 1.49
CA ALA A 96 -13.02 -8.62 1.89
C ALA A 96 -12.59 -9.51 3.06
N ASN A 97 -11.33 -9.42 3.45
CA ASN A 97 -10.80 -10.11 4.62
C ASN A 97 -11.63 -9.78 5.87
N LEU A 98 -11.99 -10.80 6.64
CA LEU A 98 -12.90 -10.65 7.77
C LEU A 98 -12.24 -10.01 9.01
N ASP A 99 -10.92 -10.15 9.14
CA ASP A 99 -10.14 -9.54 10.24
C ASP A 99 -8.80 -9.00 9.71
N PRO A 100 -8.84 -7.91 8.95
CA PRO A 100 -7.63 -7.31 8.37
C PRO A 100 -6.65 -6.82 9.45
N ALA A 101 -7.13 -6.47 10.64
CA ALA A 101 -6.28 -6.03 11.73
C ALA A 101 -5.43 -7.18 12.28
N ALA A 102 -6.00 -8.37 12.49
CA ALA A 102 -5.25 -9.51 12.98
C ALA A 102 -4.08 -9.88 12.06
N GLU A 103 -4.27 -9.78 10.75
CA GLU A 103 -3.22 -10.12 9.79
C GLU A 103 -2.20 -9.00 9.55
N LEU A 104 -2.63 -7.72 9.54
CA LEU A 104 -1.74 -6.60 9.22
C LEU A 104 -0.94 -6.07 10.41
N VAL A 105 -1.50 -6.08 11.63
CA VAL A 105 -0.86 -5.51 12.82
C VAL A 105 0.55 -6.10 13.07
N PRO A 106 0.77 -7.43 13.05
CA PRO A 106 2.10 -7.99 13.27
C PRO A 106 3.11 -7.53 12.20
N VAL A 107 2.66 -7.47 10.96
CA VAL A 107 3.50 -7.11 9.80
C VAL A 107 3.86 -5.62 9.85
N ILE A 108 2.86 -4.76 10.12
CA ILE A 108 3.07 -3.32 10.25
C ILE A 108 4.01 -3.01 11.41
N LYS A 109 3.84 -3.63 12.59
CA LYS A 109 4.75 -3.46 13.74
C LYS A 109 6.20 -3.80 13.42
N GLN A 110 6.43 -4.78 12.58
CA GLN A 110 7.77 -5.15 12.14
C GLN A 110 8.31 -4.16 11.10
N ALA A 111 7.52 -3.82 10.09
CA ALA A 111 7.92 -2.94 8.99
C ALA A 111 8.13 -1.49 9.44
N ALA A 112 7.30 -0.98 10.36
CA ALA A 112 7.35 0.40 10.87
C ALA A 112 8.63 0.71 11.67
N LYS A 113 9.41 -0.31 12.04
CA LYS A 113 10.73 -0.11 12.65
C LYS A 113 11.78 0.37 11.63
N LYS A 114 11.49 0.26 10.34
CA LYS A 114 12.46 0.53 9.26
C LYS A 114 12.00 1.60 8.28
N VAL A 115 10.69 1.66 8.01
CA VAL A 115 10.10 2.52 6.99
C VAL A 115 8.81 3.18 7.52
N PHE A 116 8.43 4.31 6.94
CA PHE A 116 7.11 4.88 7.19
C PHE A 116 6.02 4.02 6.54
N ILE A 117 4.98 3.67 7.30
CA ILE A 117 3.80 2.98 6.79
C ILE A 117 2.67 3.99 6.69
N VAL A 118 2.13 4.17 5.50
CA VAL A 118 0.94 5.00 5.25
C VAL A 118 -0.17 4.11 4.72
N ALA A 119 -1.37 4.22 5.28
CA ALA A 119 -2.50 3.38 4.87
C ALA A 119 -3.79 4.19 4.67
N GLY A 120 -4.56 3.82 3.66
CA GLY A 120 -5.95 4.21 3.51
C GLY A 120 -6.87 3.06 3.92
N VAL A 121 -7.79 3.28 4.87
CA VAL A 121 -8.80 2.28 5.26
C VAL A 121 -10.13 2.67 4.62
N ASN A 122 -10.53 1.91 3.63
CA ASN A 122 -11.66 2.17 2.74
C ASN A 122 -12.84 1.26 3.10
N GLY A 123 -13.90 1.87 3.58
CA GLY A 123 -15.10 1.19 4.05
C GLY A 123 -15.97 2.10 4.89
N THR A 124 -17.03 1.55 5.45
CA THR A 124 -18.05 2.27 6.23
C THR A 124 -18.13 1.76 7.67
N ILE A 125 -18.90 2.45 8.49
CA ILE A 125 -19.22 1.99 9.86
C ILE A 125 -20.15 0.76 9.87
N GLY A 126 -20.83 0.49 8.75
CA GLY A 126 -21.71 -0.67 8.59
C GLY A 126 -21.00 -1.94 8.14
N ASP A 127 -19.73 -1.87 7.81
CA ASP A 127 -18.96 -3.05 7.40
C ASP A 127 -18.66 -3.96 8.59
N PRO A 128 -18.68 -5.30 8.39
CA PRO A 128 -18.54 -6.27 9.48
C PRO A 128 -17.21 -6.17 10.24
N GLN A 129 -16.16 -5.64 9.62
CA GLN A 129 -14.84 -5.51 10.21
C GLN A 129 -14.71 -4.36 11.23
N ASN A 130 -15.74 -3.51 11.39
CA ASN A 130 -15.70 -2.32 12.25
C ASN A 130 -14.51 -1.40 11.92
N ARG A 131 -14.72 -0.52 10.94
CA ARG A 131 -13.69 0.40 10.42
C ARG A 131 -12.93 1.15 11.51
N ALA A 132 -13.60 1.60 12.58
CA ALA A 132 -12.94 2.36 13.65
C ALA A 132 -11.90 1.51 14.38
N LYS A 133 -12.24 0.26 14.72
CA LYS A 133 -11.30 -0.67 15.35
C LYS A 133 -10.12 -1.01 14.45
N VAL A 134 -10.35 -1.20 13.15
CA VAL A 134 -9.26 -1.45 12.19
C VAL A 134 -8.33 -0.26 12.13
N VAL A 135 -8.85 0.96 12.00
CA VAL A 135 -8.04 2.20 11.97
C VAL A 135 -7.20 2.36 13.24
N GLU A 136 -7.79 2.16 14.41
CA GLU A 136 -7.11 2.25 15.69
C GLU A 136 -5.98 1.21 15.78
N ALA A 137 -6.26 -0.05 15.50
CA ALA A 137 -5.27 -1.13 15.55
C ALA A 137 -4.07 -0.90 14.61
N LEU A 138 -4.30 -0.39 13.40
CA LEU A 138 -3.22 -0.08 12.47
C LEU A 138 -2.39 1.13 12.93
N ARG A 139 -3.02 2.15 13.54
CA ARG A 139 -2.30 3.29 14.14
C ARG A 139 -1.43 2.86 15.31
N ASP A 140 -1.95 2.03 16.19
CA ASP A 140 -1.20 1.47 17.33
C ASP A 140 -0.05 0.57 16.87
N ALA A 141 -0.17 -0.01 15.70
CA ALA A 141 0.92 -0.77 15.07
C ALA A 141 2.01 0.12 14.44
N GLY A 142 1.79 1.42 14.32
CA GLY A 142 2.74 2.39 13.77
C GLY A 142 2.41 2.88 12.34
N ALA A 143 1.21 2.63 11.83
CA ALA A 143 0.79 3.17 10.54
C ALA A 143 0.18 4.57 10.65
N HIS A 144 0.50 5.44 9.68
CA HIS A 144 -0.16 6.71 9.48
C HIS A 144 -1.45 6.52 8.66
N VAL A 145 -2.55 6.27 9.34
CA VAL A 145 -3.84 5.98 8.69
C VAL A 145 -4.56 7.26 8.30
N GLN A 146 -4.90 7.38 7.03
CA GLN A 146 -5.65 8.49 6.44
C GLN A 146 -7.11 8.13 6.16
N LEU A 147 -7.96 9.16 5.99
CA LEU A 147 -9.40 8.98 5.78
C LEU A 147 -9.75 8.43 4.40
N THR A 148 -8.91 8.72 3.40
CA THR A 148 -9.11 8.31 2.01
C THR A 148 -7.81 7.80 1.41
N ASN A 149 -7.92 7.01 0.34
CA ASN A 149 -6.75 6.54 -0.39
C ASN A 149 -5.97 7.70 -1.04
N ALA A 150 -6.67 8.71 -1.56
CA ALA A 150 -6.03 9.91 -2.10
C ALA A 150 -5.21 10.66 -1.03
N ALA A 151 -5.75 10.83 0.19
CA ALA A 151 -5.02 11.47 1.29
C ALA A 151 -3.80 10.64 1.73
N ALA A 152 -3.93 9.30 1.77
CA ALA A 152 -2.82 8.40 2.06
C ALA A 152 -1.73 8.49 0.99
N SER A 153 -2.12 8.46 -0.28
CA SER A 153 -1.20 8.57 -1.42
C SER A 153 -0.44 9.90 -1.39
N LYS A 154 -1.14 11.00 -1.15
CA LYS A 154 -0.52 12.34 -1.02
C LYS A 154 0.48 12.39 0.13
N LEU A 155 0.11 11.91 1.32
CA LEU A 155 1.01 11.88 2.47
C LEU A 155 2.25 11.04 2.17
N ALA A 156 2.08 9.83 1.63
CA ALA A 156 3.19 8.95 1.28
C ALA A 156 4.14 9.59 0.26
N GLY A 157 3.59 10.26 -0.76
CA GLY A 157 4.37 11.00 -1.75
C GLY A 157 5.18 12.13 -1.15
N LEU A 158 4.57 12.94 -0.26
CA LEU A 158 5.25 14.05 0.41
C LEU A 158 6.39 13.57 1.32
N ILE A 159 6.18 12.50 2.10
CA ILE A 159 7.24 11.89 2.91
C ILE A 159 8.39 11.39 2.02
N ALA A 160 8.08 10.67 0.94
CA ALA A 160 9.09 10.14 0.03
C ALA A 160 9.89 11.27 -0.65
N ALA A 161 9.25 12.35 -1.06
CA ALA A 161 9.90 13.50 -1.66
C ALA A 161 10.82 14.23 -0.67
N GLU A 162 10.39 14.38 0.58
CA GLU A 162 11.19 15.01 1.64
C GLU A 162 12.42 14.16 2.00
N VAL A 163 12.27 12.85 2.17
CA VAL A 163 13.41 11.93 2.40
C VAL A 163 14.40 12.00 1.24
N ALA A 164 13.92 12.01 -0.01
CA ALA A 164 14.78 12.12 -1.17
C ALA A 164 15.51 13.47 -1.27
N ARG A 165 14.94 14.54 -0.69
CA ARG A 165 15.58 15.87 -0.59
C ARG A 165 16.71 15.89 0.44
N GLN A 166 16.51 15.23 1.57
CA GLN A 166 17.49 15.16 2.67
C GLN A 166 18.71 14.28 2.34
N ASN A 167 18.55 13.32 1.43
CA ASN A 167 19.62 12.41 1.03
C ASN A 167 20.45 12.91 -0.18
N ARG A 168 20.28 14.17 -0.58
CA ARG A 168 21.06 14.84 -1.63
C ARG A 168 22.15 15.73 -1.05
#